data_a605f6a880a21248620294ccfe47b0f6
#
_entry.id   a605f6a880a21248620294ccfe47b0f6
#
_cell.length_a   1.000
_cell.length_b   1.000
_cell.length_c   1.000
_cell.angle_alpha   90.00
_cell.angle_beta   90.00
_cell.angle_gamma   90.00
#
_symmetry.space_group_name_H-M   'P 1'
#
loop_
_entity.id
_entity.type
_entity.pdbx_description
1 polymer ?
#
loop_
_entity_poly.entity_id
_entity_poly.type
_entity_poly.pdbx_seq_one_letter_code
_entity_poly.pdbx_strand_id
1 'polypeptide(L)'
;ERHGTRVTFKPDPEMFEDTVYDYEILRTRMREEAFLNAGLQIRIADLRAEEPQEETMRYAGGIREFVTYLNRSKDPIHSQIVYMAGTKGDSMAEVAFQYHDGYNETILSFANNVHTPEGGMHEEGFKRALTTVLNAYGRKIKMLKDEEKISGEDCREGLTCVISVKLTEAQFEGQTKAKLGNSEIRTLVNNIVSDKLEAFLEENPQVGRMILD
;
A
#
# COMPACT_ATOMS: atom_id res chain seq x y z
N GLU A 1 -24.22 27.03 -0.34
CA GLU A 1 -23.53 27.26 -1.63
C GLU A 1 -22.78 25.99 -2.01
N ARG A 2 -22.94 25.55 -3.28
CA ARG A 2 -22.17 24.41 -3.79
C ARG A 2 -20.85 24.94 -4.35
N HIS A 3 -19.73 24.46 -3.81
CA HIS A 3 -18.40 24.73 -4.32
C HIS A 3 -17.92 23.55 -5.17
N GLY A 4 -17.15 23.82 -6.21
CA GLY A 4 -16.58 22.78 -7.02
C GLY A 4 -15.89 23.31 -8.28
N THR A 5 -15.09 22.45 -8.89
CA THR A 5 -14.41 22.71 -10.17
C THR A 5 -14.89 21.69 -11.20
N ARG A 6 -15.15 22.16 -12.41
CA ARG A 6 -15.45 21.29 -13.54
C ARG A 6 -14.34 21.44 -14.58
N VAL A 7 -13.72 20.30 -14.95
CA VAL A 7 -12.72 20.24 -16.00
C VAL A 7 -13.26 19.37 -17.13
N THR A 8 -13.18 19.83 -18.37
CA THR A 8 -13.57 19.08 -19.55
C THR A 8 -12.41 19.16 -20.55
N PHE A 9 -12.00 18.03 -21.10
CA PHE A 9 -10.93 17.97 -22.07
C PHE A 9 -11.18 16.87 -23.10
N LYS A 10 -10.51 16.96 -24.24
CA LYS A 10 -10.49 15.94 -25.28
C LYS A 10 -9.03 15.72 -25.68
N PRO A 11 -8.54 14.47 -25.75
CA PRO A 11 -7.20 14.19 -26.23
C PRO A 11 -7.04 14.61 -27.67
N ASP A 12 -5.89 15.18 -27.98
CA ASP A 12 -5.55 15.61 -29.36
C ASP A 12 -5.04 14.40 -30.14
N PRO A 13 -5.72 13.97 -31.22
CA PRO A 13 -5.31 12.86 -32.06
C PRO A 13 -4.01 13.07 -32.82
N GLU A 14 -3.53 14.33 -32.94
CA GLU A 14 -2.22 14.62 -33.52
C GLU A 14 -1.07 14.37 -32.54
N MET A 15 -1.37 14.35 -31.22
CA MET A 15 -0.40 14.15 -30.14
C MET A 15 -0.41 12.74 -29.57
N PHE A 16 -1.54 12.03 -29.62
CA PHE A 16 -1.74 10.72 -29.04
C PHE A 16 -2.16 9.70 -30.09
N GLU A 17 -1.48 8.57 -30.14
CA GLU A 17 -1.80 7.47 -31.05
C GLU A 17 -3.17 6.86 -30.78
N ASP A 18 -3.54 6.76 -29.49
CA ASP A 18 -4.84 6.30 -29.05
C ASP A 18 -5.52 7.38 -28.17
N THR A 19 -6.73 7.76 -28.58
CA THR A 19 -7.56 8.75 -27.88
C THR A 19 -8.79 8.12 -27.24
N VAL A 20 -8.92 6.79 -27.28
CA VAL A 20 -10.02 6.04 -26.69
C VAL A 20 -9.66 5.61 -25.26
N TYR A 21 -10.36 6.13 -24.27
CA TYR A 21 -10.16 5.75 -22.89
C TYR A 21 -10.68 4.33 -22.59
N ASP A 22 -9.86 3.56 -21.88
CA ASP A 22 -10.25 2.27 -21.32
C ASP A 22 -10.91 2.49 -19.94
N TYR A 23 -12.15 2.02 -19.80
CA TYR A 23 -12.93 2.18 -18.56
C TYR A 23 -12.30 1.44 -17.41
N GLU A 24 -11.79 0.23 -17.61
CA GLU A 24 -11.21 -0.60 -16.55
C GLU A 24 -9.91 -0.01 -16.00
N ILE A 25 -9.08 0.57 -16.85
CA ILE A 25 -7.85 1.26 -16.43
C ILE A 25 -8.20 2.46 -15.56
N LEU A 26 -9.14 3.30 -16.01
CA LEU A 26 -9.60 4.46 -15.23
C LEU A 26 -10.28 4.05 -13.93
N ARG A 27 -11.13 3.03 -13.97
CA ARG A 27 -11.82 2.49 -12.80
C ARG A 27 -10.84 2.00 -11.75
N THR A 28 -9.82 1.25 -12.17
CA THR A 28 -8.77 0.75 -11.27
C THR A 28 -8.03 1.92 -10.60
N ARG A 29 -7.66 2.93 -11.36
CA ARG A 29 -6.96 4.10 -10.81
C ARG A 29 -7.85 4.91 -9.86
N MET A 30 -9.12 5.10 -10.18
CA MET A 30 -10.06 5.79 -9.30
C MET A 30 -10.30 5.00 -8.00
N ARG A 31 -10.29 3.68 -8.05
CA ARG A 31 -10.38 2.82 -6.86
C ARG A 31 -9.16 2.98 -5.97
N GLU A 32 -7.96 3.00 -6.52
CA GLU A 32 -6.73 3.28 -5.76
C GLU A 32 -6.81 4.64 -5.05
N GLU A 33 -7.23 5.69 -5.76
CA GLU A 33 -7.40 7.02 -5.18
C GLU A 33 -8.42 7.04 -4.03
N ALA A 34 -9.52 6.31 -4.18
CA ALA A 34 -10.54 6.20 -3.13
C ALA A 34 -10.01 5.46 -1.88
N PHE A 35 -9.21 4.41 -2.05
CA PHE A 35 -8.54 3.71 -0.94
C PHE A 35 -7.47 4.56 -0.25
N LEU A 36 -6.68 5.31 -1.04
CA LEU A 36 -5.59 6.15 -0.52
C LEU A 36 -6.09 7.39 0.24
N ASN A 37 -7.34 7.78 0.02
CA ASN A 37 -7.96 8.95 0.64
C ASN A 37 -9.25 8.52 1.38
N ALA A 38 -9.09 8.02 2.60
CA ALA A 38 -10.18 7.49 3.41
C ALA A 38 -11.39 8.43 3.46
N GLY A 39 -12.56 7.92 3.10
CA GLY A 39 -13.81 8.65 3.10
C GLY A 39 -14.08 9.50 1.84
N LEU A 40 -13.11 9.64 0.93
CA LEU A 40 -13.33 10.28 -0.37
C LEU A 40 -14.30 9.42 -1.20
N GLN A 41 -15.33 10.07 -1.75
CA GLN A 41 -16.24 9.43 -2.69
C GLN A 41 -15.88 9.79 -4.12
N ILE A 42 -15.64 8.79 -4.94
CA ILE A 42 -15.39 8.94 -6.37
C ILE A 42 -16.48 8.21 -7.14
N ARG A 43 -17.05 8.87 -8.13
CA ARG A 43 -17.98 8.28 -9.08
C ARG A 43 -17.36 8.30 -10.46
N ILE A 44 -17.31 7.17 -11.10
CA ILE A 44 -16.91 7.02 -12.50
C ILE A 44 -18.10 6.54 -13.32
N ALA A 45 -18.28 7.11 -14.52
CA ALA A 45 -19.33 6.70 -15.45
C ALA A 45 -18.79 6.69 -16.88
N ASP A 46 -19.05 5.61 -17.59
CA ASP A 46 -18.84 5.51 -19.03
C ASP A 46 -20.21 5.63 -19.73
N LEU A 47 -20.38 6.74 -20.45
CA LEU A 47 -21.63 7.10 -21.11
C LEU A 47 -21.62 6.79 -22.60
N ARG A 48 -20.62 6.06 -23.12
CA ARG A 48 -20.45 5.79 -24.56
C ARG A 48 -21.39 4.68 -25.09
N ALA A 49 -21.79 3.76 -24.22
CA ALA A 49 -22.73 2.69 -24.57
C ALA A 49 -24.20 3.11 -24.33
N GLU A 50 -25.15 2.42 -24.94
CA GLU A 50 -26.58 2.63 -24.70
C GLU A 50 -26.95 2.38 -23.21
N GLU A 51 -26.34 1.37 -22.60
CA GLU A 51 -26.41 1.14 -21.17
C GLU A 51 -25.12 1.65 -20.51
N PRO A 52 -25.15 2.80 -19.81
CA PRO A 52 -23.99 3.37 -19.15
C PRO A 52 -23.45 2.43 -18.06
N GLN A 53 -22.12 2.30 -18.02
CA GLN A 53 -21.43 1.68 -16.90
C GLN A 53 -21.11 2.74 -15.85
N GLU A 54 -21.50 2.49 -14.60
CA GLU A 54 -21.30 3.44 -13.52
C GLU A 54 -20.90 2.72 -12.23
N GLU A 55 -19.94 3.29 -11.51
CA GLU A 55 -19.54 2.83 -10.18
C GLU A 55 -19.27 4.02 -9.25
N THR A 56 -19.72 3.90 -8.00
CA THR A 56 -19.38 4.84 -6.93
C THR A 56 -18.54 4.13 -5.89
N MET A 57 -17.38 4.72 -5.56
CA MET A 57 -16.38 4.15 -4.67
C MET A 57 -16.18 5.06 -3.46
N ARG A 58 -16.24 4.49 -2.26
CA ARG A 58 -15.91 5.17 -1.01
C ARG A 58 -15.46 4.15 0.01
N TYR A 59 -14.28 4.35 0.59
CA TYR A 59 -13.66 3.42 1.53
C TYR A 59 -13.26 4.16 2.82
N ALA A 60 -14.08 4.03 3.85
CA ALA A 60 -13.84 4.71 5.13
C ALA A 60 -12.60 4.16 5.87
N GLY A 61 -12.29 2.89 5.68
CA GLY A 61 -11.12 2.21 6.27
C GLY A 61 -9.79 2.48 5.53
N GLY A 62 -9.80 3.20 4.41
CA GLY A 62 -8.59 3.59 3.69
C GLY A 62 -7.77 2.40 3.21
N ILE A 63 -6.46 2.42 3.46
CA ILE A 63 -5.55 1.35 3.00
C ILE A 63 -5.77 0.00 3.69
N ARG A 64 -6.43 -0.06 4.84
CA ARG A 64 -6.86 -1.32 5.45
C ARG A 64 -7.86 -2.04 4.56
N GLU A 65 -8.87 -1.33 4.07
CA GLU A 65 -9.84 -1.89 3.12
C GLU A 65 -9.18 -2.23 1.78
N PHE A 66 -8.13 -1.49 1.39
CA PHE A 66 -7.35 -1.80 0.20
C PHE A 66 -6.68 -3.19 0.31
N VAL A 67 -6.04 -3.49 1.43
CA VAL A 67 -5.46 -4.81 1.67
C VAL A 67 -6.54 -5.90 1.63
N THR A 68 -7.68 -5.67 2.27
CA THR A 68 -8.83 -6.60 2.22
C THR A 68 -9.30 -6.82 0.79
N TYR A 69 -9.40 -5.76 0.00
CA TYR A 69 -9.76 -5.85 -1.42
C TYR A 69 -8.75 -6.65 -2.24
N LEU A 70 -7.45 -6.44 -2.03
CA LEU A 70 -6.39 -7.19 -2.71
C LEU A 70 -6.40 -8.68 -2.37
N ASN A 71 -6.83 -9.01 -1.15
CA ASN A 71 -6.92 -10.39 -0.66
C ASN A 71 -8.30 -11.06 -0.85
N ARG A 72 -9.27 -10.40 -1.53
CA ARG A 72 -10.64 -10.90 -1.69
C ARG A 72 -10.77 -12.28 -2.34
N SER A 73 -9.75 -12.72 -3.08
CA SER A 73 -9.69 -14.03 -3.75
C SER A 73 -8.59 -14.92 -3.19
N LYS A 74 -8.06 -14.59 -2.01
CA LYS A 74 -7.01 -15.32 -1.32
C LYS A 74 -7.51 -15.77 0.05
N ASP A 75 -6.84 -16.73 0.64
CA ASP A 75 -7.16 -17.24 1.98
C ASP A 75 -6.19 -16.64 3.01
N PRO A 76 -6.59 -15.58 3.74
CA PRO A 76 -5.75 -14.98 4.77
C PRO A 76 -5.49 -15.95 5.92
N ILE A 77 -4.24 -16.02 6.40
CA ILE A 77 -3.88 -16.84 7.56
C ILE A 77 -4.26 -16.20 8.90
N HIS A 78 -4.58 -14.90 8.89
CA HIS A 78 -5.12 -14.17 10.04
C HIS A 78 -6.16 -13.15 9.55
N SER A 79 -7.20 -12.92 10.35
CA SER A 79 -8.31 -12.03 9.97
C SER A 79 -7.99 -10.54 10.12
N GLN A 80 -7.09 -10.21 11.03
CA GLN A 80 -6.77 -8.83 11.37
C GLN A 80 -5.80 -8.21 10.37
N ILE A 81 -6.14 -7.03 9.84
CA ILE A 81 -5.20 -6.22 9.07
C ILE A 81 -4.24 -5.52 10.02
N VAL A 82 -2.94 -5.74 9.85
CA VAL A 82 -1.91 -5.00 10.57
C VAL A 82 -1.81 -3.61 9.98
N TYR A 83 -2.00 -2.59 10.81
CA TYR A 83 -1.98 -1.18 10.37
C TYR A 83 -1.09 -0.33 11.26
N MET A 84 -0.28 0.48 10.62
CA MET A 84 0.67 1.37 11.28
C MET A 84 0.68 2.71 10.57
N ALA A 85 0.73 3.79 11.32
CA ALA A 85 0.85 5.13 10.76
C ALA A 85 1.66 6.02 11.69
N GLY A 86 2.29 7.04 11.12
CA GLY A 86 3.04 8.02 11.88
C GLY A 86 3.45 9.22 11.03
N THR A 87 3.92 10.24 11.70
CA THR A 87 4.33 11.52 11.09
C THR A 87 5.70 11.94 11.61
N LYS A 88 6.44 12.67 10.78
CA LYS A 88 7.65 13.39 11.20
C LYS A 88 7.76 14.68 10.38
N GLY A 89 7.67 15.82 11.06
CA GLY A 89 7.53 17.10 10.37
C GLY A 89 6.27 17.10 9.49
N ASP A 90 6.44 17.48 8.23
CA ASP A 90 5.38 17.51 7.24
C ASP A 90 5.20 16.17 6.48
N SER A 91 5.99 15.16 6.83
CA SER A 91 5.91 13.84 6.21
C SER A 91 5.03 12.90 7.02
N MET A 92 4.22 12.11 6.33
CA MET A 92 3.34 11.10 6.89
C MET A 92 3.55 9.77 6.17
N ALA A 93 3.47 8.67 6.92
CA ALA A 93 3.49 7.34 6.35
C ALA A 93 2.40 6.47 6.97
N GLU A 94 1.78 5.65 6.14
CA GLU A 94 0.84 4.61 6.52
C GLU A 94 1.27 3.29 5.87
N VAL A 95 1.15 2.21 6.63
CA VAL A 95 1.41 0.84 6.15
C VAL A 95 0.28 -0.06 6.63
N ALA A 96 -0.28 -0.84 5.73
CA ALA A 96 -1.23 -1.89 6.06
C ALA A 96 -0.81 -3.20 5.40
N PHE A 97 -0.91 -4.32 6.10
CA PHE A 97 -0.61 -5.62 5.50
C PHE A 97 -1.39 -6.77 6.14
N GLN A 98 -1.44 -7.88 5.42
CA GLN A 98 -2.00 -9.15 5.84
C GLN A 98 -1.27 -10.28 5.12
N TYR A 99 -1.06 -11.40 5.80
CA TYR A 99 -0.54 -12.61 5.17
C TYR A 99 -1.67 -13.53 4.70
N HIS A 100 -1.42 -14.25 3.62
CA HIS A 100 -2.29 -15.29 3.09
C HIS A 100 -1.49 -16.59 2.87
N ASP A 101 -2.18 -17.69 2.63
CA ASP A 101 -1.61 -19.02 2.49
C ASP A 101 -0.86 -19.29 1.17
N GLY A 102 -0.86 -18.32 0.25
CA GLY A 102 -0.08 -18.38 -0.97
C GLY A 102 1.37 -17.96 -0.78
N TYR A 103 2.20 -18.19 -1.80
CA TYR A 103 3.63 -17.87 -1.78
C TYR A 103 3.98 -16.49 -2.35
N ASN A 104 3.05 -15.87 -3.07
CA ASN A 104 3.31 -14.62 -3.79
C ASN A 104 3.33 -13.41 -2.85
N GLU A 105 4.35 -12.58 -3.01
CA GLU A 105 4.43 -11.24 -2.44
C GLU A 105 3.65 -10.24 -3.31
N THR A 106 2.86 -9.38 -2.69
CA THR A 106 2.21 -8.24 -3.33
C THR A 106 2.44 -7.01 -2.47
N ILE A 107 3.28 -6.10 -2.93
CA ILE A 107 3.50 -4.80 -2.29
C ILE A 107 3.12 -3.69 -3.26
N LEU A 108 2.14 -2.87 -2.88
CA LEU A 108 1.77 -1.66 -3.60
C LEU A 108 2.24 -0.46 -2.79
N SER A 109 3.15 0.32 -3.36
CA SER A 109 3.71 1.51 -2.73
C SER A 109 3.33 2.78 -3.48
N PHE A 110 3.01 3.83 -2.72
CA PHE A 110 2.54 5.12 -3.21
C PHE A 110 3.27 6.26 -2.52
N ALA A 111 3.57 7.31 -3.28
CA ALA A 111 4.09 8.56 -2.77
C ALA A 111 3.25 9.72 -3.31
N ASN A 112 2.65 10.52 -2.41
CA ASN A 112 1.68 11.56 -2.76
C ASN A 112 0.58 11.06 -3.71
N ASN A 113 0.01 9.88 -3.40
CA ASN A 113 -0.99 9.15 -4.19
C ASN A 113 -0.52 8.67 -5.59
N VAL A 114 0.75 8.82 -5.91
CA VAL A 114 1.33 8.29 -7.14
C VAL A 114 1.85 6.88 -6.89
N HIS A 115 1.38 5.91 -7.69
CA HIS A 115 1.89 4.54 -7.63
C HIS A 115 3.36 4.51 -8.04
N THR A 116 4.19 3.84 -7.22
CA THR A 116 5.62 3.66 -7.46
C THR A 116 5.92 2.19 -7.76
N PRO A 117 5.72 1.71 -8.99
CA PRO A 117 5.83 0.29 -9.33
C PRO A 117 7.25 -0.27 -9.17
N GLU A 118 8.27 0.57 -9.19
CA GLU A 118 9.66 0.20 -8.93
C GLU A 118 10.04 0.38 -7.44
N GLY A 119 9.07 0.67 -6.57
CA GLY A 119 9.27 0.85 -5.14
C GLY A 119 10.01 2.13 -4.79
N GLY A 120 11.06 2.01 -4.01
CA GLY A 120 11.90 3.11 -3.54
C GLY A 120 12.10 3.10 -2.03
N MET A 121 12.49 4.24 -1.48
CA MET A 121 12.94 4.36 -0.09
C MET A 121 11.87 4.00 0.96
N HIS A 122 10.60 4.24 0.69
CA HIS A 122 9.50 3.84 1.57
C HIS A 122 9.36 2.31 1.65
N GLU A 123 9.46 1.63 0.52
CA GLU A 123 9.39 0.17 0.44
C GLU A 123 10.65 -0.48 1.06
N GLU A 124 11.83 0.09 0.84
CA GLU A 124 13.07 -0.37 1.47
C GLU A 124 13.00 -0.26 3.00
N GLY A 125 12.48 0.86 3.52
CA GLY A 125 12.28 1.05 4.95
C GLY A 125 11.35 0.01 5.56
N PHE A 126 10.25 -0.29 4.90
CA PHE A 126 9.32 -1.34 5.29
C PHE A 126 9.96 -2.73 5.30
N LYS A 127 10.58 -3.14 4.19
CA LYS A 127 11.22 -4.46 4.04
C LYS A 127 12.29 -4.70 5.10
N ARG A 128 13.11 -3.68 5.38
CA ARG A 128 14.14 -3.76 6.42
C ARG A 128 13.54 -3.92 7.81
N ALA A 129 12.56 -3.10 8.16
CA ALA A 129 11.90 -3.16 9.47
C ALA A 129 11.19 -4.48 9.68
N LEU A 130 10.42 -4.95 8.69
CA LEU A 130 9.71 -6.23 8.75
C LEU A 130 10.66 -7.38 9.06
N THR A 131 11.75 -7.51 8.30
CA THR A 131 12.75 -8.57 8.49
C THR A 131 13.40 -8.49 9.87
N THR A 132 13.76 -7.31 10.32
CA THR A 132 14.39 -7.10 11.63
C THR A 132 13.46 -7.47 12.78
N VAL A 133 12.21 -6.99 12.73
CA VAL A 133 11.21 -7.23 13.79
C VAL A 133 10.80 -8.69 13.85
N LEU A 134 10.52 -9.34 12.72
CA LEU A 134 10.12 -10.75 12.70
C LEU A 134 11.23 -11.66 13.22
N ASN A 135 12.48 -11.42 12.87
CA ASN A 135 13.61 -12.18 13.39
C ASN A 135 13.78 -11.99 14.92
N ALA A 136 13.70 -10.74 15.40
CA ALA A 136 13.80 -10.45 16.84
C ALA A 136 12.65 -11.08 17.62
N TYR A 137 11.42 -10.96 17.12
CA TYR A 137 10.23 -11.54 17.74
C TYR A 137 10.28 -13.06 17.74
N GLY A 138 10.68 -13.70 16.62
CA GLY A 138 10.82 -15.15 16.53
C GLY A 138 11.79 -15.73 17.55
N ARG A 139 12.92 -15.05 17.82
CA ARG A 139 13.86 -15.42 18.89
C ARG A 139 13.25 -15.20 20.26
N LYS A 140 12.59 -14.08 20.50
CA LYS A 140 11.94 -13.75 21.77
C LYS A 140 10.93 -14.82 22.18
N ILE A 141 10.12 -15.34 21.26
CA ILE A 141 9.12 -16.39 21.53
C ILE A 141 9.66 -17.81 21.33
N LYS A 142 10.97 -17.96 21.06
CA LYS A 142 11.69 -19.22 20.89
C LYS A 142 11.19 -20.10 19.71
N MET A 143 10.64 -19.49 18.67
CA MET A 143 10.38 -20.14 17.38
C MET A 143 11.64 -20.18 16.51
N LEU A 144 12.56 -19.25 16.72
CA LEU A 144 13.89 -19.23 16.11
C LEU A 144 14.97 -19.39 17.18
N LYS A 145 16.04 -20.14 16.88
CA LYS A 145 17.25 -20.17 17.69
C LYS A 145 18.06 -18.90 17.48
N ASP A 146 19.02 -18.63 18.38
CA ASP A 146 19.83 -17.40 18.33
C ASP A 146 20.64 -17.23 17.04
N GLU A 147 21.10 -18.35 16.47
CA GLU A 147 21.85 -18.38 15.20
C GLU A 147 20.97 -18.46 13.97
N GLU A 148 19.68 -18.78 14.10
CA GLU A 148 18.74 -18.87 12.98
C GLU A 148 18.27 -17.49 12.53
N LYS A 149 18.10 -17.33 11.22
CA LYS A 149 17.65 -16.09 10.61
C LYS A 149 16.72 -16.38 9.45
N ILE A 150 15.54 -15.76 9.47
CA ILE A 150 14.63 -15.75 8.32
C ILE A 150 15.14 -14.71 7.34
N SER A 151 15.23 -15.05 6.07
CA SER A 151 15.62 -14.12 5.01
C SER A 151 14.55 -13.03 4.79
N GLY A 152 14.93 -11.94 4.13
CA GLY A 152 13.95 -10.91 3.79
C GLY A 152 12.90 -11.41 2.80
N GLU A 153 13.24 -12.34 1.92
CA GLU A 153 12.31 -12.96 0.97
C GLU A 153 11.31 -13.86 1.69
N ASP A 154 11.79 -14.71 2.59
CA ASP A 154 10.91 -15.59 3.38
C ASP A 154 9.96 -14.77 4.29
N CYS A 155 10.44 -13.65 4.85
CA CYS A 155 9.58 -12.74 5.64
C CYS A 155 8.43 -12.14 4.83
N ARG A 156 8.51 -12.13 3.51
CA ARG A 156 7.49 -11.55 2.61
C ARG A 156 6.69 -12.60 1.83
N GLU A 157 6.97 -13.87 2.03
CA GLU A 157 6.19 -14.95 1.42
C GLU A 157 4.72 -14.87 1.91
N GLY A 158 3.78 -14.85 0.98
CA GLY A 158 2.36 -14.69 1.29
C GLY A 158 1.93 -13.30 1.77
N LEU A 159 2.80 -12.29 1.66
CA LEU A 159 2.50 -10.93 2.10
C LEU A 159 1.70 -10.13 1.09
N THR A 160 0.61 -9.50 1.54
CA THR A 160 -0.06 -8.41 0.83
C THR A 160 0.08 -7.13 1.64
N CYS A 161 0.73 -6.13 1.08
CA CYS A 161 1.04 -4.88 1.76
C CYS A 161 0.73 -3.65 0.89
N VAL A 162 0.22 -2.61 1.51
CA VAL A 162 0.05 -1.28 0.92
C VAL A 162 0.83 -0.27 1.76
N ILE A 163 1.67 0.51 1.10
CA ILE A 163 2.47 1.58 1.71
C ILE A 163 2.08 2.90 1.06
N SER A 164 1.66 3.87 1.86
CA SER A 164 1.33 5.22 1.39
C SER A 164 2.10 6.26 2.19
N VAL A 165 2.89 7.06 1.50
CA VAL A 165 3.61 8.18 2.11
C VAL A 165 3.17 9.50 1.49
N LYS A 166 3.11 10.55 2.31
CA LYS A 166 2.83 11.91 1.90
C LYS A 166 3.94 12.81 2.39
N LEU A 167 4.51 13.59 1.50
CA LEU A 167 5.63 14.48 1.78
C LEU A 167 5.57 15.72 0.88
N THR A 168 6.14 16.82 1.36
CA THR A 168 6.07 18.12 0.68
C THR A 168 6.91 18.12 -0.60
N GLU A 169 8.11 17.53 -0.55
CA GLU A 169 9.06 17.52 -1.67
C GLU A 169 9.44 16.08 -2.04
N ALA A 170 8.57 15.42 -2.80
CA ALA A 170 8.86 14.09 -3.29
C ALA A 170 9.92 14.13 -4.38
N GLN A 171 10.99 13.35 -4.18
CA GLN A 171 12.07 13.16 -5.15
C GLN A 171 11.92 11.78 -5.78
N PHE A 172 11.64 11.76 -7.07
CA PHE A 172 11.51 10.51 -7.82
C PHE A 172 12.73 10.28 -8.69
N GLU A 173 13.10 9.01 -8.85
CA GLU A 173 14.06 8.61 -9.86
C GLU A 173 13.36 8.62 -11.22
N GLY A 174 13.63 9.65 -12.03
CA GLY A 174 13.08 9.83 -13.37
C GLY A 174 11.69 10.45 -13.44
N GLN A 175 11.31 10.84 -14.66
CA GLN A 175 10.07 11.56 -14.97
C GLN A 175 8.81 10.69 -14.82
N THR A 176 8.95 9.37 -14.91
CA THR A 176 7.83 8.44 -14.76
C THR A 176 7.33 8.32 -13.32
N LYS A 177 8.10 8.86 -12.34
CA LYS A 177 7.80 8.78 -10.91
C LYS A 177 7.62 7.35 -10.38
N ALA A 178 8.28 6.39 -11.03
CA ALA A 178 8.14 4.96 -10.72
C ALA A 178 8.85 4.55 -9.43
N LYS A 179 9.83 5.33 -8.96
CA LYS A 179 10.65 5.02 -7.79
C LYS A 179 10.89 6.25 -6.93
N LEU A 180 10.62 6.13 -5.62
CA LEU A 180 10.84 7.21 -4.65
C LEU A 180 12.27 7.21 -4.13
N GLY A 181 12.95 8.38 -4.21
CA GLY A 181 14.36 8.54 -3.86
C GLY A 181 14.65 9.16 -2.48
N ASN A 182 13.66 9.65 -1.76
CA ASN A 182 13.83 10.35 -0.48
C ASN A 182 14.35 9.45 0.64
N SER A 183 15.62 9.57 1.01
CA SER A 183 16.26 8.73 2.04
C SER A 183 15.66 8.92 3.44
N GLU A 184 15.17 10.12 3.77
CA GLU A 184 14.50 10.41 5.03
C GLU A 184 13.19 9.61 5.20
N ILE A 185 12.52 9.29 4.10
CA ILE A 185 11.30 8.46 4.11
C ILE A 185 11.62 7.02 4.46
N ARG A 186 12.77 6.49 4.02
CA ARG A 186 13.23 5.15 4.46
C ARG A 186 13.33 5.08 5.98
N THR A 187 13.94 6.08 6.59
CA THR A 187 14.09 6.15 8.05
C THR A 187 12.72 6.28 8.74
N LEU A 188 11.85 7.14 8.23
CA LEU A 188 10.51 7.35 8.79
C LEU A 188 9.70 6.03 8.78
N VAL A 189 9.62 5.38 7.64
CA VAL A 189 8.86 4.11 7.51
C VAL A 189 9.49 3.01 8.36
N ASN A 190 10.82 2.87 8.34
CA ASN A 190 11.52 1.90 9.17
C ASN A 190 11.20 2.08 10.66
N ASN A 191 11.22 3.31 11.17
CA ASN A 191 10.94 3.57 12.58
C ASN A 191 9.48 3.29 12.94
N ILE A 192 8.53 3.76 12.13
CA ILE A 192 7.10 3.51 12.35
C ILE A 192 6.81 2.01 12.38
N VAL A 193 7.33 1.27 11.41
CA VAL A 193 7.10 -0.18 11.31
C VAL A 193 7.79 -0.91 12.46
N SER A 194 9.04 -0.59 12.78
CA SER A 194 9.76 -1.23 13.88
C SER A 194 9.02 -1.09 15.21
N ASP A 195 8.65 0.15 15.57
CA ASP A 195 8.01 0.41 16.86
C ASP A 195 6.60 -0.19 16.95
N LYS A 196 5.79 0.00 15.91
CA LYS A 196 4.38 -0.38 15.95
C LYS A 196 4.14 -1.86 15.64
N LEU A 197 4.98 -2.47 14.81
CA LEU A 197 4.88 -3.90 14.55
C LEU A 197 5.33 -4.72 15.78
N GLU A 198 6.39 -4.31 16.47
CA GLU A 198 6.81 -4.95 17.71
C GLU A 198 5.67 -4.93 18.74
N ALA A 199 5.07 -3.78 18.98
CA ALA A 199 3.93 -3.62 19.87
C ALA A 199 2.74 -4.50 19.42
N PHE A 200 2.40 -4.50 18.13
CA PHE A 200 1.31 -5.31 17.59
C PHE A 200 1.53 -6.81 17.84
N LEU A 201 2.72 -7.32 17.60
CA LEU A 201 3.04 -8.75 17.80
C LEU A 201 2.98 -9.15 19.28
N GLU A 202 3.39 -8.26 20.20
CA GLU A 202 3.27 -8.48 21.63
C GLU A 202 1.81 -8.50 22.11
N GLU A 203 0.99 -7.63 21.56
CA GLU A 203 -0.45 -7.56 21.85
C GLU A 203 -1.25 -8.68 21.20
N ASN A 204 -0.74 -9.25 20.09
CA ASN A 204 -1.40 -10.28 19.29
C ASN A 204 -0.49 -11.49 19.04
N PRO A 205 -0.09 -12.22 20.08
CA PRO A 205 0.90 -13.30 19.97
C PRO A 205 0.44 -14.47 19.09
N GLN A 206 -0.87 -14.66 18.95
CA GLN A 206 -1.42 -15.69 18.06
C GLN A 206 -1.14 -15.34 16.58
N VAL A 207 -1.34 -14.08 16.21
CA VAL A 207 -1.04 -13.59 14.84
C VAL A 207 0.46 -13.69 14.58
N GLY A 208 1.30 -13.29 15.53
CA GLY A 208 2.75 -13.41 15.42
C GLY A 208 3.23 -14.84 15.18
N ARG A 209 2.62 -15.83 15.84
CA ARG A 209 2.92 -17.26 15.61
C ARG A 209 2.48 -17.72 14.24
N MET A 210 1.28 -17.34 13.78
CA MET A 210 0.78 -17.68 12.44
C MET A 210 1.67 -17.13 11.32
N ILE A 211 2.25 -15.94 11.52
CA ILE A 211 3.15 -15.31 10.53
C ILE A 211 4.51 -16.02 10.49
N LEU A 212 4.97 -16.57 11.63
CA LEU A 212 6.28 -17.22 11.73
C LEU A 212 6.27 -18.73 11.48
N ASP A 213 5.10 -19.35 11.40
CA ASP A 213 4.89 -20.78 11.15
C ASP A 213 4.93 -21.09 9.65
#